data_382b80462d48b8f01382da50f430808a
#
_entry.id   382b80462d48b8f01382da50f430808a
#
_cell.length_a   1.000
_cell.length_b   1.000
_cell.length_c   1.000
_cell.angle_alpha   90.00
_cell.angle_beta   90.00
_cell.angle_gamma   90.00
#
_symmetry.space_group_name_H-M   'P 1'
#
loop_
_entity.id
_entity.type
_entity.pdbx_description
1 polymer ?
#
loop_
_entity_poly.entity_id
_entity_poly.type
_entity_poly.pdbx_seq_one_letter_code
_entity_poly.pdbx_strand_id
1 'polypeptide(L)'
;MNKNIYKKKNLFFLTILSVLFTILFFNDQVAVNGGLVISGEVFYQDNLSPLKYYFFNSWTLLTQFSALLFKIGLNSKSISFCLIFLLNLILFSSCFIIFERFIKNTTLSIILSCLLIFFQKNLGDTDYPSLIFTIHTFGAFAQALTGLIIASLLVNNLKLSFSLGFILFCIHPIVGLWVIVILIFFTFFQKKINNFNSFLKILLPGLLLTIVSLSIFYYFSVDKLTYDQNLFNIYIEKWDGHRAITGEIHYEYLIKSLILLVIIFYLCPKNNGNKFFSSVFSLIIISSIIIYLLFKIFNLNNYQILAPIIPGRFMITYTFIAWPVALSLIYYRLKDKKYTNYFFYSLIILYSSMHYKTFLNVNDKLVSKNDNLVYLKLKSLKNTGNVITSADASFNVLYISKKPLLMSKTLDYLPYHPYLVNKIENIMTEVYGYDFQKPPKNNYPYLSDVFIKSKFEKRSLNDWVEIKNKFKSNLILTPSDWKLNLKLIYSDDRYNLYSII
;
A
#
# COMPACT_ATOMS: atom_id res chain seq x y z
N MET A 1 -15.14 0.82 -30.98
CA MET A 1 -14.31 0.09 -29.96
C MET A 1 -13.14 -0.56 -30.69
N ASN A 2 -11.92 -0.25 -30.31
CA ASN A 2 -10.74 -0.76 -31.02
C ASN A 2 -10.55 -2.25 -30.64
N LYS A 3 -11.02 -3.19 -31.47
CA LYS A 3 -10.93 -4.65 -31.23
C LYS A 3 -9.50 -5.16 -30.96
N ASN A 4 -8.48 -4.33 -31.27
CA ASN A 4 -7.06 -4.70 -31.11
C ASN A 4 -6.60 -4.71 -29.66
N ILE A 5 -7.16 -3.89 -28.76
CA ILE A 5 -6.73 -3.78 -27.36
C ILE A 5 -6.99 -5.07 -26.59
N TYR A 6 -8.10 -5.74 -26.91
CA TYR A 6 -8.51 -7.00 -26.25
C TYR A 6 -8.18 -8.26 -27.05
N LYS A 7 -7.22 -8.21 -27.99
CA LYS A 7 -6.77 -9.42 -28.67
C LYS A 7 -6.20 -10.40 -27.63
N LYS A 8 -6.60 -11.66 -27.68
CA LYS A 8 -6.07 -12.73 -26.79
C LYS A 8 -4.54 -12.74 -26.73
N LYS A 9 -3.88 -12.45 -27.86
CA LYS A 9 -2.42 -12.35 -27.96
C LYS A 9 -1.84 -11.25 -27.04
N ASN A 10 -2.44 -10.07 -26.96
CA ASN A 10 -1.96 -8.96 -26.12
C ASN A 10 -2.11 -9.30 -24.64
N LEU A 11 -3.25 -9.86 -24.25
CA LEU A 11 -3.47 -10.31 -22.88
C LEU A 11 -2.44 -11.38 -22.48
N PHE A 12 -2.15 -12.31 -23.37
CA PHE A 12 -1.14 -13.35 -23.15
C PHE A 12 0.25 -12.74 -22.92
N PHE A 13 0.68 -11.76 -23.74
CA PHE A 13 1.96 -11.08 -23.53
C PHE A 13 1.99 -10.29 -22.21
N LEU A 14 0.93 -9.59 -21.86
CA LEU A 14 0.85 -8.85 -20.57
C LEU A 14 0.93 -9.82 -19.38
N THR A 15 0.30 -11.01 -19.50
CA THR A 15 0.38 -12.05 -18.46
C THR A 15 1.81 -12.56 -18.32
N ILE A 16 2.48 -12.91 -19.43
CA ILE A 16 3.88 -13.34 -19.38
C ILE A 16 4.78 -12.25 -18.77
N LEU A 17 4.61 -11.00 -19.21
CA LEU A 17 5.37 -9.88 -18.69
C LEU A 17 5.16 -9.72 -17.17
N SER A 18 3.91 -9.82 -16.72
CA SER A 18 3.57 -9.74 -15.29
C SER A 18 4.20 -10.88 -14.48
N VAL A 19 4.21 -12.11 -15.01
CA VAL A 19 4.88 -13.25 -14.39
C VAL A 19 6.39 -13.00 -14.30
N LEU A 20 7.02 -12.61 -15.41
CA LEU A 20 8.46 -12.33 -15.46
C LEU A 20 8.87 -11.24 -14.46
N PHE A 21 8.13 -10.13 -14.42
CA PHE A 21 8.42 -9.06 -13.47
C PHE A 21 8.15 -9.50 -12.03
N THR A 22 7.14 -10.32 -11.78
CA THR A 22 6.91 -10.88 -10.46
C THR A 22 8.07 -11.76 -10.02
N ILE A 23 8.61 -12.61 -10.90
CA ILE A 23 9.77 -13.45 -10.60
C ILE A 23 11.03 -12.59 -10.35
N LEU A 24 11.28 -11.59 -11.20
CA LEU A 24 12.47 -10.75 -11.12
C LEU A 24 12.48 -9.83 -9.89
N PHE A 25 11.31 -9.35 -9.47
CA PHE A 25 11.18 -8.36 -8.40
C PHE A 25 10.43 -8.90 -7.18
N PHE A 26 10.25 -10.22 -7.10
CA PHE A 26 9.60 -10.83 -5.95
C PHE A 26 10.40 -10.55 -4.69
N ASN A 27 9.72 -10.02 -3.70
CA ASN A 27 10.24 -9.87 -2.35
C ASN A 27 9.16 -10.34 -1.38
N ASP A 28 9.55 -11.12 -0.36
CA ASP A 28 8.64 -11.55 0.69
C ASP A 28 8.02 -10.33 1.37
N GLN A 29 6.68 -10.25 1.34
CA GLN A 29 5.97 -9.08 1.82
C GLN A 29 5.12 -9.40 3.04
N VAL A 30 5.17 -8.51 4.01
CA VAL A 30 4.39 -8.64 5.26
C VAL A 30 2.92 -8.22 5.11
N ALA A 31 2.51 -7.70 3.95
CA ALA A 31 1.13 -7.27 3.72
C ALA A 31 0.09 -8.40 3.80
N VAL A 32 0.51 -9.66 3.78
CA VAL A 32 -0.36 -10.84 4.01
C VAL A 32 -0.65 -11.11 5.49
N ASN A 33 -0.02 -10.38 6.42
CA ASN A 33 -0.16 -10.64 7.86
C ASN A 33 -1.60 -10.60 8.36
N GLY A 34 -2.43 -9.69 7.83
CA GLY A 34 -3.85 -9.67 8.14
C GLY A 34 -4.57 -10.95 7.75
N GLY A 35 -4.23 -11.51 6.58
CA GLY A 35 -4.74 -12.80 6.13
C GLY A 35 -4.33 -13.96 7.03
N LEU A 36 -3.08 -13.97 7.53
CA LEU A 36 -2.58 -14.98 8.50
C LEU A 36 -3.38 -14.96 9.80
N VAL A 37 -3.70 -13.76 10.30
CA VAL A 37 -4.46 -13.61 11.55
C VAL A 37 -5.92 -14.01 11.37
N ILE A 38 -6.60 -13.52 10.33
CA ILE A 38 -8.01 -13.81 10.09
C ILE A 38 -8.24 -15.29 9.71
N SER A 39 -7.29 -15.94 9.03
CA SER A 39 -7.39 -17.37 8.71
C SER A 39 -7.21 -18.29 9.92
N GLY A 40 -6.61 -17.78 11.01
CA GLY A 40 -6.25 -18.52 12.21
C GLY A 40 -4.84 -19.16 12.15
N GLU A 41 -4.07 -18.91 11.08
CA GLU A 41 -2.67 -19.36 10.97
C GLU A 41 -1.77 -18.72 12.05
N VAL A 42 -2.09 -17.51 12.46
CA VAL A 42 -1.53 -16.84 13.65
C VAL A 42 -2.65 -16.65 14.66
N PHE A 43 -2.54 -17.32 15.78
CA PHE A 43 -3.55 -17.31 16.83
C PHE A 43 -3.12 -16.46 18.02
N TYR A 44 -3.90 -15.43 18.34
CA TYR A 44 -3.77 -14.62 19.55
C TYR A 44 -4.63 -15.20 20.66
N GLN A 45 -3.99 -15.78 21.69
CA GLN A 45 -4.69 -16.37 22.83
C GLN A 45 -5.42 -15.34 23.70
N ASP A 46 -4.92 -14.10 23.71
CA ASP A 46 -5.41 -13.01 24.54
C ASP A 46 -5.77 -11.77 23.72
N ASN A 47 -6.19 -10.73 24.42
CA ASN A 47 -6.54 -9.42 23.85
C ASN A 47 -5.48 -8.35 24.19
N LEU A 48 -4.25 -8.72 24.48
CA LEU A 48 -3.20 -7.77 24.90
C LEU A 48 -2.58 -7.04 23.70
N SER A 49 -2.33 -7.77 22.62
CA SER A 49 -1.75 -7.17 21.42
C SER A 49 -2.75 -6.26 20.68
N PRO A 50 -2.39 -5.01 20.37
CA PRO A 50 -3.21 -4.13 19.55
C PRO A 50 -3.34 -4.64 18.09
N LEU A 51 -2.39 -5.46 17.62
CA LEU A 51 -2.40 -6.01 16.27
C LEU A 51 -3.57 -6.96 16.03
N LYS A 52 -4.01 -7.71 17.06
CA LYS A 52 -5.23 -8.52 16.98
C LYS A 52 -6.41 -7.67 16.55
N TYR A 53 -6.67 -6.60 17.29
CA TYR A 53 -7.78 -5.69 17.00
C TYR A 53 -7.64 -5.00 15.65
N TYR A 54 -6.41 -4.56 15.33
CA TYR A 54 -6.12 -3.95 14.04
C TYR A 54 -6.52 -4.87 12.88
N PHE A 55 -6.05 -6.12 12.87
CA PHE A 55 -6.33 -7.03 11.76
C PHE A 55 -7.79 -7.44 11.66
N PHE A 56 -8.46 -7.70 12.77
CA PHE A 56 -9.88 -8.06 12.78
C PHE A 56 -10.80 -6.89 12.44
N ASN A 57 -10.43 -5.66 12.80
CA ASN A 57 -11.23 -4.46 12.55
C ASN A 57 -10.78 -3.66 11.31
N SER A 58 -9.86 -4.16 10.52
CA SER A 58 -9.44 -3.54 9.26
C SER A 58 -10.23 -4.12 8.09
N TRP A 59 -11.16 -3.33 7.55
CA TRP A 59 -11.90 -3.75 6.38
C TRP A 59 -11.06 -3.57 5.11
N THR A 60 -10.64 -4.67 4.51
CA THR A 60 -9.97 -4.69 3.21
C THR A 60 -10.12 -6.03 2.50
N LEU A 61 -10.52 -5.98 1.24
CA LEU A 61 -10.67 -7.15 0.38
C LEU A 61 -9.36 -7.94 0.22
N LEU A 62 -8.20 -7.28 0.26
CA LEU A 62 -6.91 -7.97 0.15
C LEU A 62 -6.66 -8.91 1.33
N THR A 63 -6.98 -8.48 2.55
CA THR A 63 -6.88 -9.30 3.74
C THR A 63 -7.86 -10.48 3.69
N GLN A 64 -9.12 -10.24 3.27
CA GLN A 64 -10.12 -11.28 3.11
C GLN A 64 -9.71 -12.31 2.06
N PHE A 65 -9.21 -11.85 0.93
CA PHE A 65 -8.72 -12.71 -0.15
C PHE A 65 -7.51 -13.53 0.30
N SER A 66 -6.53 -12.91 0.99
CA SER A 66 -5.38 -13.61 1.55
C SER A 66 -5.80 -14.66 2.57
N ALA A 67 -6.76 -14.36 3.46
CA ALA A 67 -7.30 -15.31 4.44
C ALA A 67 -7.97 -16.52 3.76
N LEU A 68 -8.72 -16.30 2.68
CA LEU A 68 -9.30 -17.39 1.88
C LEU A 68 -8.20 -18.28 1.28
N LEU A 69 -7.14 -17.68 0.72
CA LEU A 69 -6.03 -18.42 0.13
C LEU A 69 -5.27 -19.24 1.19
N PHE A 70 -5.12 -18.74 2.42
CA PHE A 70 -4.58 -19.53 3.53
C PHE A 70 -5.49 -20.71 3.89
N LYS A 71 -6.80 -20.50 3.98
CA LYS A 71 -7.77 -21.57 4.29
C LYS A 71 -7.78 -22.72 3.26
N ILE A 72 -7.46 -22.44 2.01
CA ILE A 72 -7.30 -23.48 0.97
C ILE A 72 -5.88 -24.07 0.93
N GLY A 73 -5.02 -23.75 1.90
CA GLY A 73 -3.71 -24.38 2.11
C GLY A 73 -2.52 -23.73 1.39
N LEU A 74 -2.67 -22.54 0.80
CA LEU A 74 -1.54 -21.83 0.21
C LEU A 74 -0.63 -21.24 1.31
N ASN A 75 0.68 -21.27 1.06
CA ASN A 75 1.65 -20.66 1.98
C ASN A 75 1.83 -19.16 1.72
N SER A 76 2.44 -18.45 2.68
CA SER A 76 2.66 -17.00 2.63
C SER A 76 3.39 -16.54 1.37
N LYS A 77 4.42 -17.29 0.91
CA LYS A 77 5.17 -16.96 -0.31
C LYS A 77 4.30 -17.03 -1.55
N SER A 78 3.52 -18.10 -1.70
CA SER A 78 2.60 -18.28 -2.82
C SER A 78 1.54 -17.19 -2.86
N ILE A 79 1.00 -16.80 -1.69
CA ILE A 79 0.02 -15.70 -1.60
C ILE A 79 0.66 -14.36 -1.95
N SER A 80 1.85 -14.07 -1.42
CA SER A 80 2.61 -12.87 -1.81
C SER A 80 2.87 -12.83 -3.31
N PHE A 81 3.28 -13.95 -3.89
CA PHE A 81 3.50 -14.06 -5.33
C PHE A 81 2.21 -13.76 -6.13
N CYS A 82 1.08 -14.34 -5.73
CA CYS A 82 -0.21 -14.07 -6.36
C CYS A 82 -0.59 -12.59 -6.28
N LEU A 83 -0.41 -11.94 -5.13
CA LEU A 83 -0.75 -10.53 -4.96
C LEU A 83 0.16 -9.62 -5.79
N ILE A 84 1.47 -9.88 -5.83
CA ILE A 84 2.42 -9.11 -6.66
C ILE A 84 2.13 -9.33 -8.15
N PHE A 85 1.81 -10.57 -8.54
CA PHE A 85 1.40 -10.87 -9.92
C PHE A 85 0.15 -10.11 -10.33
N LEU A 86 -0.88 -10.10 -9.49
CA LEU A 86 -2.11 -9.34 -9.74
C LEU A 86 -1.83 -7.84 -9.84
N LEU A 87 -1.01 -7.31 -8.94
CA LEU A 87 -0.60 -5.91 -8.97
C LEU A 87 0.11 -5.57 -10.29
N ASN A 88 1.09 -6.37 -10.70
CA ASN A 88 1.83 -6.19 -11.95
C ASN A 88 0.91 -6.28 -13.17
N LEU A 89 -0.01 -7.25 -13.19
CA LEU A 89 -0.98 -7.42 -14.28
C LEU A 89 -1.87 -6.18 -14.43
N ILE A 90 -2.35 -5.62 -13.32
CA ILE A 90 -3.15 -4.39 -13.31
C ILE A 90 -2.33 -3.21 -13.83
N LEU A 91 -1.09 -3.05 -13.36
CA LEU A 91 -0.18 -1.97 -13.75
C LEU A 91 0.14 -2.02 -15.25
N PHE A 92 0.63 -3.16 -15.74
CA PHE A 92 0.98 -3.32 -17.16
C PHE A 92 -0.24 -3.17 -18.06
N SER A 93 -1.39 -3.71 -17.66
CA SER A 93 -2.64 -3.56 -18.43
C SER A 93 -3.05 -2.09 -18.51
N SER A 94 -2.97 -1.34 -17.41
CA SER A 94 -3.28 0.09 -17.39
C SER A 94 -2.43 0.88 -18.37
N CYS A 95 -1.12 0.68 -18.30
CA CYS A 95 -0.17 1.40 -19.14
C CYS A 95 -0.29 0.99 -20.61
N PHE A 96 -0.41 -0.30 -20.88
CA PHE A 96 -0.58 -0.80 -22.23
C PHE A 96 -1.85 -0.22 -22.89
N ILE A 97 -2.99 -0.21 -22.18
CA ILE A 97 -4.24 0.36 -22.72
C ILE A 97 -4.06 1.84 -23.05
N ILE A 98 -3.38 2.60 -22.18
CA ILE A 98 -3.12 4.04 -22.39
C ILE A 98 -2.21 4.24 -23.61
N PHE A 99 -1.09 3.54 -23.68
CA PHE A 99 -0.16 3.64 -24.80
C PHE A 99 -0.81 3.20 -26.12
N GLU A 100 -1.44 2.02 -26.17
CA GLU A 100 -2.05 1.48 -27.38
C GLU A 100 -3.17 2.39 -27.91
N ARG A 101 -3.88 3.08 -27.02
CA ARG A 101 -4.96 4.01 -27.42
C ARG A 101 -4.45 5.16 -28.27
N PHE A 102 -3.29 5.72 -27.93
CA PHE A 102 -2.74 6.91 -28.59
C PHE A 102 -1.66 6.60 -29.60
N ILE A 103 -0.80 5.62 -29.32
CA ILE A 103 0.34 5.26 -30.17
C ILE A 103 -0.09 4.36 -31.33
N LYS A 104 -1.04 3.44 -31.09
CA LYS A 104 -1.51 2.44 -32.06
C LYS A 104 -0.40 1.54 -32.65
N ASN A 105 0.68 1.35 -31.89
CA ASN A 105 1.78 0.46 -32.18
C ASN A 105 1.99 -0.47 -30.99
N THR A 106 1.52 -1.71 -31.11
CA THR A 106 1.50 -2.69 -30.02
C THR A 106 2.89 -2.98 -29.46
N THR A 107 3.91 -3.12 -30.32
CA THR A 107 5.28 -3.38 -29.89
C THR A 107 5.83 -2.23 -29.06
N LEU A 108 5.69 -1.00 -29.56
CA LEU A 108 6.15 0.19 -28.84
C LEU A 108 5.36 0.38 -27.54
N SER A 109 4.06 0.09 -27.53
CA SER A 109 3.21 0.17 -26.33
C SER A 109 3.64 -0.83 -25.25
N ILE A 110 4.03 -2.05 -25.62
CA ILE A 110 4.57 -3.05 -24.69
C ILE A 110 5.92 -2.60 -24.13
N ILE A 111 6.84 -2.15 -24.98
CA ILE A 111 8.17 -1.69 -24.56
C ILE A 111 8.04 -0.50 -23.58
N LEU A 112 7.21 0.49 -23.90
CA LEU A 112 6.97 1.63 -23.01
C LEU A 112 6.32 1.22 -21.69
N SER A 113 5.45 0.20 -21.68
CA SER A 113 4.88 -0.34 -20.46
C SER A 113 5.95 -1.00 -19.57
N CYS A 114 7.00 -1.61 -20.14
CA CYS A 114 8.12 -2.15 -19.38
C CYS A 114 8.97 -1.07 -18.69
N LEU A 115 8.98 0.16 -19.20
CA LEU A 115 9.71 1.27 -18.57
C LEU A 115 9.16 1.68 -17.20
N LEU A 116 7.96 1.23 -16.82
CA LEU A 116 7.42 1.48 -15.48
C LEU A 116 8.37 1.11 -14.36
N ILE A 117 9.22 0.11 -14.56
CA ILE A 117 10.25 -0.29 -13.60
C ILE A 117 11.15 0.88 -13.17
N PHE A 118 11.31 1.88 -14.06
CA PHE A 118 12.17 3.03 -13.84
C PHE A 118 11.44 4.26 -13.33
N PHE A 119 10.11 4.26 -13.34
CA PHE A 119 9.29 5.36 -12.82
C PHE A 119 9.20 5.28 -11.29
N GLN A 120 10.21 5.79 -10.61
CA GLN A 120 10.37 5.65 -9.16
C GLN A 120 9.97 6.89 -8.36
N LYS A 121 9.76 8.04 -9.02
CA LYS A 121 9.42 9.26 -8.31
C LYS A 121 7.92 9.48 -8.27
N ASN A 122 7.37 9.57 -7.07
CA ASN A 122 5.98 9.93 -6.86
C ASN A 122 5.71 11.39 -7.23
N LEU A 123 4.48 11.68 -7.67
CA LEU A 123 3.99 13.05 -7.85
C LEU A 123 3.56 13.70 -6.54
N GLY A 124 3.31 12.91 -5.52
CA GLY A 124 2.92 13.34 -4.18
C GLY A 124 3.98 13.03 -3.14
N ASP A 125 3.53 12.57 -1.97
CA ASP A 125 4.35 12.30 -0.80
C ASP A 125 5.56 11.38 -1.09
N THR A 126 6.74 11.81 -0.67
CA THR A 126 8.01 11.11 -0.91
C THR A 126 8.15 9.81 -0.10
N ASP A 127 7.39 9.69 0.99
CA ASP A 127 7.45 8.52 1.88
C ASP A 127 6.76 7.28 1.30
N TYR A 128 6.13 7.42 0.14
CA TYR A 128 5.48 6.30 -0.52
C TYR A 128 6.48 5.47 -1.34
N PRO A 129 6.28 4.14 -1.39
CA PRO A 129 7.23 3.25 -2.06
C PRO A 129 7.48 3.64 -3.51
N SER A 130 8.76 3.72 -3.88
CA SER A 130 9.19 4.08 -5.23
C SER A 130 9.03 2.94 -6.25
N LEU A 131 8.99 1.68 -5.77
CA LEU A 131 8.87 0.46 -6.59
C LEU A 131 7.52 -0.22 -6.33
N ILE A 132 6.44 0.35 -6.86
CA ILE A 132 5.07 -0.11 -6.56
C ILE A 132 4.77 -1.52 -7.06
N PHE A 133 5.40 -1.99 -8.13
CA PHE A 133 5.17 -3.33 -8.68
C PHE A 133 5.82 -4.47 -7.87
N THR A 134 6.63 -4.15 -6.85
CA THR A 134 7.19 -5.13 -5.92
C THR A 134 6.46 -5.18 -4.58
N ILE A 135 5.52 -4.26 -4.35
CA ILE A 135 4.88 -4.05 -3.05
C ILE A 135 3.38 -4.26 -3.19
N HIS A 136 2.85 -5.27 -2.53
CA HIS A 136 1.41 -5.54 -2.48
C HIS A 136 0.74 -4.95 -1.23
N THR A 137 0.93 -3.66 -1.00
CA THR A 137 0.22 -2.91 0.03
C THR A 137 -1.12 -2.39 -0.48
N PHE A 138 -2.01 -2.00 0.43
CA PHE A 138 -3.32 -1.41 0.07
C PHE A 138 -3.17 -0.18 -0.84
N GLY A 139 -2.19 0.68 -0.55
CA GLY A 139 -1.92 1.86 -1.35
C GLY A 139 -1.36 1.56 -2.74
N ALA A 140 -0.51 0.54 -2.89
CA ALA A 140 -0.01 0.12 -4.20
C ALA A 140 -1.16 -0.39 -5.09
N PHE A 141 -2.06 -1.20 -4.52
CA PHE A 141 -3.28 -1.62 -5.21
C PHE A 141 -4.21 -0.45 -5.54
N ALA A 142 -4.33 0.54 -4.64
CA ALA A 142 -5.14 1.73 -4.89
C ALA A 142 -4.61 2.51 -6.10
N GLN A 143 -3.30 2.71 -6.22
CA GLN A 143 -2.67 3.34 -7.37
C GLN A 143 -2.91 2.54 -8.66
N ALA A 144 -2.65 1.23 -8.63
CA ALA A 144 -2.80 0.35 -9.78
C ALA A 144 -4.25 0.33 -10.29
N LEU A 145 -5.22 0.17 -9.39
CA LEU A 145 -6.64 0.15 -9.73
C LEU A 145 -7.13 1.51 -10.24
N THR A 146 -6.71 2.63 -9.64
CA THR A 146 -7.01 3.97 -10.15
C THR A 146 -6.51 4.10 -11.60
N GLY A 147 -5.30 3.61 -11.87
CA GLY A 147 -4.76 3.57 -13.22
C GLY A 147 -5.60 2.76 -14.19
N LEU A 148 -6.05 1.58 -13.80
CA LEU A 148 -6.88 0.72 -14.65
C LEU A 148 -8.28 1.31 -14.85
N ILE A 149 -8.84 2.01 -13.85
CA ILE A 149 -10.08 2.77 -13.98
C ILE A 149 -9.93 3.84 -15.06
N ILE A 150 -8.88 4.64 -14.98
CA ILE A 150 -8.60 5.70 -15.97
C ILE A 150 -8.38 5.10 -17.35
N ALA A 151 -7.62 4.00 -17.47
CA ALA A 151 -7.44 3.29 -18.73
C ALA A 151 -8.76 2.74 -19.31
N SER A 152 -9.65 2.23 -18.45
CA SER A 152 -10.96 1.71 -18.88
C SER A 152 -11.89 2.81 -19.38
N LEU A 153 -11.77 4.03 -18.87
CA LEU A 153 -12.49 5.21 -19.39
C LEU A 153 -12.05 5.59 -20.82
N LEU A 154 -10.76 5.45 -21.12
CA LEU A 154 -10.24 5.69 -22.49
C LEU A 154 -10.86 4.75 -23.52
N VAL A 155 -11.24 3.55 -23.14
CA VAL A 155 -11.91 2.58 -24.02
C VAL A 155 -13.43 2.61 -23.89
N ASN A 156 -13.99 3.60 -23.18
CA ASN A 156 -15.42 3.79 -22.94
C ASN A 156 -16.13 2.58 -22.29
N ASN A 157 -15.44 1.89 -21.39
CA ASN A 157 -16.00 0.76 -20.65
C ASN A 157 -16.43 1.17 -19.25
N LEU A 158 -17.56 1.89 -19.15
CA LEU A 158 -18.10 2.36 -17.87
C LEU A 158 -18.39 1.23 -16.88
N LYS A 159 -18.89 0.09 -17.35
CA LYS A 159 -19.16 -1.06 -16.47
C LYS A 159 -17.89 -1.53 -15.76
N LEU A 160 -16.80 -1.68 -16.50
CA LEU A 160 -15.51 -2.05 -15.94
C LEU A 160 -14.99 -0.95 -14.98
N SER A 161 -15.10 0.34 -15.36
CA SER A 161 -14.64 1.44 -14.51
C SER A 161 -15.34 1.45 -13.15
N PHE A 162 -16.66 1.29 -13.11
CA PHE A 162 -17.41 1.23 -11.85
C PHE A 162 -17.11 -0.04 -11.05
N SER A 163 -17.05 -1.21 -11.70
CA SER A 163 -16.69 -2.47 -11.02
C SER A 163 -15.31 -2.35 -10.34
N LEU A 164 -14.32 -1.80 -11.05
CA LEU A 164 -12.98 -1.54 -10.48
C LEU A 164 -13.03 -0.49 -9.37
N GLY A 165 -13.89 0.54 -9.49
CA GLY A 165 -14.10 1.54 -8.44
C GLY A 165 -14.60 0.91 -7.14
N PHE A 166 -15.54 -0.03 -7.22
CA PHE A 166 -16.02 -0.76 -6.04
C PHE A 166 -15.00 -1.75 -5.48
N ILE A 167 -14.21 -2.42 -6.34
CA ILE A 167 -13.06 -3.21 -5.88
C ILE A 167 -12.06 -2.33 -5.13
N LEU A 168 -11.75 -1.15 -5.69
CA LEU A 168 -10.90 -0.16 -5.05
C LEU A 168 -11.47 0.30 -3.71
N PHE A 169 -12.77 0.53 -3.61
CA PHE A 169 -13.45 0.90 -2.37
C PHE A 169 -13.33 -0.21 -1.32
N CYS A 170 -13.46 -1.47 -1.69
CA CYS A 170 -13.28 -2.60 -0.77
C CYS A 170 -11.81 -2.81 -0.36
N ILE A 171 -10.82 -2.30 -1.12
CA ILE A 171 -9.39 -2.40 -0.78
C ILE A 171 -8.92 -1.18 0.00
N HIS A 172 -9.28 0.01 -0.46
CA HIS A 172 -8.89 1.29 0.12
C HIS A 172 -10.09 2.24 0.16
N PRO A 173 -10.92 2.20 1.21
CA PRO A 173 -12.23 2.85 1.24
C PRO A 173 -12.20 4.34 0.89
N ILE A 174 -11.25 5.10 1.44
CA ILE A 174 -11.15 6.55 1.23
C ILE A 174 -10.91 6.88 -0.25
N VAL A 175 -9.91 6.27 -0.87
CA VAL A 175 -9.58 6.50 -2.29
C VAL A 175 -10.69 5.97 -3.19
N GLY A 176 -11.23 4.79 -2.87
CA GLY A 176 -12.31 4.19 -3.66
C GLY A 176 -13.59 5.03 -3.66
N LEU A 177 -14.00 5.53 -2.50
CA LEU A 177 -15.16 6.41 -2.39
C LEU A 177 -14.96 7.69 -3.22
N TRP A 178 -13.81 8.33 -3.09
CA TRP A 178 -13.47 9.52 -3.86
C TRP A 178 -13.54 9.28 -5.38
N VAL A 179 -12.96 8.19 -5.86
CA VAL A 179 -13.00 7.84 -7.29
C VAL A 179 -14.42 7.52 -7.76
N ILE A 180 -15.21 6.77 -6.96
CA ILE A 180 -16.62 6.45 -7.30
C ILE A 180 -17.46 7.72 -7.38
N VAL A 181 -17.32 8.65 -6.44
CA VAL A 181 -18.05 9.93 -6.45
C VAL A 181 -17.73 10.72 -7.72
N ILE A 182 -16.46 10.78 -8.13
CA ILE A 182 -16.06 11.43 -9.38
C ILE A 182 -16.68 10.73 -10.59
N LEU A 183 -16.66 9.40 -10.64
CA LEU A 183 -17.25 8.63 -11.74
C LEU A 183 -18.76 8.87 -11.84
N ILE A 184 -19.48 8.87 -10.71
CA ILE A 184 -20.92 9.14 -10.64
C ILE A 184 -21.19 10.56 -11.17
N PHE A 185 -20.53 11.56 -10.61
CA PHE A 185 -20.70 12.95 -10.98
C PHE A 185 -20.57 13.15 -12.50
N PHE A 186 -19.48 12.68 -13.10
CA PHE A 186 -19.25 12.86 -14.54
C PHE A 186 -20.17 12.02 -15.41
N THR A 187 -20.58 10.85 -14.98
CA THR A 187 -21.52 10.00 -15.73
C THR A 187 -22.87 10.69 -15.89
N PHE A 188 -23.35 11.34 -14.82
CA PHE A 188 -24.58 12.13 -14.87
C PHE A 188 -24.39 13.46 -15.61
N PHE A 189 -23.35 14.22 -15.30
CA PHE A 189 -23.09 15.52 -15.90
C PHE A 189 -22.94 15.45 -17.43
N GLN A 190 -22.29 14.44 -17.95
CA GLN A 190 -22.13 14.25 -19.39
C GLN A 190 -23.27 13.43 -20.05
N LYS A 191 -24.35 13.16 -19.34
CA LYS A 191 -25.51 12.37 -19.83
C LYS A 191 -25.09 11.08 -20.53
N LYS A 192 -24.06 10.39 -20.02
CA LYS A 192 -23.58 9.11 -20.57
C LYS A 192 -24.56 7.97 -20.34
N ILE A 193 -25.44 8.14 -19.36
CA ILE A 193 -26.48 7.19 -19.01
C ILE A 193 -27.78 7.97 -18.83
N ASN A 194 -28.73 7.77 -19.71
CA ASN A 194 -30.01 8.49 -19.70
C ASN A 194 -31.10 7.77 -18.87
N ASN A 195 -30.87 6.52 -18.46
CA ASN A 195 -31.86 5.71 -17.78
C ASN A 195 -31.28 5.19 -16.46
N PHE A 196 -31.98 5.46 -15.35
CA PHE A 196 -31.61 5.01 -14.01
C PHE A 196 -31.45 3.50 -13.90
N ASN A 197 -32.33 2.71 -14.56
CA ASN A 197 -32.22 1.25 -14.58
C ASN A 197 -30.92 0.76 -15.25
N SER A 198 -30.46 1.44 -16.29
CA SER A 198 -29.19 1.13 -16.93
C SER A 198 -28.01 1.48 -16.03
N PHE A 199 -28.12 2.53 -15.27
CA PHE A 199 -27.11 2.92 -14.28
C PHE A 199 -27.04 1.89 -13.14
N LEU A 200 -28.17 1.46 -12.59
CA LEU A 200 -28.22 0.42 -11.56
C LEU A 200 -27.57 -0.90 -12.03
N LYS A 201 -27.83 -1.31 -13.28
CA LYS A 201 -27.21 -2.53 -13.86
C LYS A 201 -25.68 -2.43 -13.93
N ILE A 202 -25.12 -1.23 -14.05
CA ILE A 202 -23.67 -1.00 -14.04
C ILE A 202 -23.12 -1.06 -12.61
N LEU A 203 -23.83 -0.52 -11.62
CA LEU A 203 -23.39 -0.50 -10.22
C LEU A 203 -23.58 -1.84 -9.51
N LEU A 204 -24.61 -2.61 -9.86
CA LEU A 204 -25.03 -3.80 -9.12
C LEU A 204 -23.90 -4.80 -8.81
N PRO A 205 -23.03 -5.19 -9.75
CA PRO A 205 -21.96 -6.13 -9.46
C PRO A 205 -21.00 -5.62 -8.37
N GLY A 206 -20.67 -4.32 -8.42
CA GLY A 206 -19.81 -3.68 -7.43
C GLY A 206 -20.47 -3.56 -6.06
N LEU A 207 -21.74 -3.20 -6.01
CA LEU A 207 -22.53 -3.14 -4.77
C LEU A 207 -22.63 -4.52 -4.11
N LEU A 208 -22.91 -5.56 -4.88
CA LEU A 208 -22.95 -6.94 -4.36
C LEU A 208 -21.60 -7.35 -3.76
N LEU A 209 -20.49 -7.08 -4.46
CA LEU A 209 -19.16 -7.34 -3.92
C LEU A 209 -18.92 -6.59 -2.61
N THR A 210 -19.32 -5.33 -2.54
CA THR A 210 -19.17 -4.51 -1.32
C THR A 210 -19.98 -5.09 -0.17
N ILE A 211 -21.24 -5.49 -0.40
CA ILE A 211 -22.09 -6.10 0.62
C ILE A 211 -21.46 -7.40 1.13
N VAL A 212 -21.01 -8.29 0.25
CA VAL A 212 -20.37 -9.55 0.63
C VAL A 212 -19.08 -9.26 1.44
N SER A 213 -18.24 -8.34 0.99
CA SER A 213 -17.00 -7.99 1.69
C SER A 213 -17.27 -7.38 3.08
N LEU A 214 -18.30 -6.52 3.20
CA LEU A 214 -18.72 -5.98 4.49
C LEU A 214 -19.29 -7.05 5.43
N SER A 215 -20.10 -7.98 4.90
CA SER A 215 -20.63 -9.09 5.71
C SER A 215 -19.52 -9.97 6.26
N ILE A 216 -18.49 -10.28 5.46
CA ILE A 216 -17.30 -11.00 5.92
C ILE A 216 -16.56 -10.19 6.99
N PHE A 217 -16.39 -8.89 6.79
CA PHE A 217 -15.74 -8.01 7.76
C PHE A 217 -16.48 -8.01 9.11
N TYR A 218 -17.80 -7.79 9.11
CA TYR A 218 -18.58 -7.80 10.33
C TYR A 218 -18.58 -9.14 11.07
N TYR A 219 -18.54 -10.25 10.33
CA TYR A 219 -18.44 -11.59 10.92
C TYR A 219 -17.14 -11.78 11.75
N PHE A 220 -16.03 -11.19 11.31
CA PHE A 220 -14.74 -11.30 11.99
C PHE A 220 -14.43 -10.14 12.93
N SER A 221 -15.13 -9.03 12.83
CA SER A 221 -14.85 -7.84 13.65
C SER A 221 -15.03 -8.12 15.14
N VAL A 222 -14.20 -7.48 15.96
CA VAL A 222 -14.25 -7.54 17.41
C VAL A 222 -14.65 -6.19 17.99
N ASP A 223 -15.19 -6.20 19.21
CA ASP A 223 -15.67 -4.99 19.87
C ASP A 223 -14.55 -3.95 20.02
N LYS A 224 -14.91 -2.70 19.77
CA LYS A 224 -14.01 -1.57 19.93
C LYS A 224 -13.87 -1.23 21.41
N LEU A 225 -12.65 -0.87 21.80
CA LEU A 225 -12.33 -0.45 23.16
C LEU A 225 -12.68 1.03 23.37
N THR A 226 -12.93 1.42 24.61
CA THR A 226 -12.91 2.82 25.01
C THR A 226 -11.49 3.37 24.99
N TYR A 227 -11.31 4.65 24.69
CA TYR A 227 -9.98 5.24 24.59
C TYR A 227 -9.96 6.69 25.09
N ASP A 228 -8.76 7.14 25.45
CA ASP A 228 -8.49 8.50 25.84
C ASP A 228 -8.26 9.39 24.61
N GLN A 229 -9.13 10.38 24.41
CA GLN A 229 -9.03 11.33 23.29
C GLN A 229 -7.76 12.18 23.38
N ASN A 230 -7.29 12.50 24.57
CA ASN A 230 -6.08 13.32 24.75
C ASN A 230 -4.84 12.55 24.29
N LEU A 231 -4.74 11.27 24.62
CA LEU A 231 -3.65 10.42 24.12
C LEU A 231 -3.68 10.27 22.59
N PHE A 232 -4.86 10.17 22.00
CA PHE A 232 -4.98 10.14 20.55
C PHE A 232 -4.55 11.46 19.90
N ASN A 233 -4.90 12.60 20.47
CA ASN A 233 -4.45 13.90 19.99
C ASN A 233 -2.91 14.04 20.09
N ILE A 234 -2.33 13.58 21.20
CA ILE A 234 -0.86 13.55 21.38
C ILE A 234 -0.21 12.69 20.28
N TYR A 235 -0.82 11.54 19.93
CA TYR A 235 -0.32 10.74 18.84
C TYR A 235 -0.32 11.50 17.51
N ILE A 236 -1.43 12.10 17.12
CA ILE A 236 -1.56 12.84 15.85
C ILE A 236 -0.58 14.02 15.80
N GLU A 237 -0.39 14.72 16.90
CA GLU A 237 0.46 15.92 16.94
C GLU A 237 1.95 15.60 17.00
N LYS A 238 2.35 14.54 17.72
CA LYS A 238 3.74 14.30 18.07
C LYS A 238 4.35 13.05 17.45
N TRP A 239 3.55 12.06 17.12
CA TRP A 239 4.02 10.77 16.57
C TRP A 239 3.76 10.61 15.09
N ASP A 240 2.65 11.15 14.56
CA ASP A 240 2.24 10.95 13.19
C ASP A 240 2.54 12.14 12.29
N GLY A 241 3.71 12.26 11.84
CA GLY A 241 4.01 13.39 11.03
C GLY A 241 3.62 13.24 9.55
N HIS A 242 3.11 12.08 9.06
CA HIS A 242 2.40 12.03 7.77
C HIS A 242 1.16 12.94 7.83
N ARG A 243 0.64 13.13 9.04
CA ARG A 243 -0.53 13.95 9.35
C ARG A 243 -0.17 15.21 10.09
N ALA A 244 1.07 15.29 10.63
CA ALA A 244 1.50 16.44 11.43
C ALA A 244 1.26 17.76 10.69
N ILE A 245 0.70 18.65 11.41
CA ILE A 245 0.20 19.95 10.99
C ILE A 245 1.31 20.86 10.47
N THR A 246 2.50 20.68 11.03
CA THR A 246 3.70 21.48 10.72
C THR A 246 4.27 21.20 9.32
N GLY A 247 3.62 20.35 8.54
CA GLY A 247 4.10 20.01 7.20
C GLY A 247 3.98 21.22 6.26
N GLU A 248 5.12 21.67 5.76
CA GLU A 248 5.20 22.64 4.68
C GLU A 248 4.38 22.18 3.48
N ILE A 249 3.85 23.15 2.73
CA ILE A 249 3.21 22.86 1.45
C ILE A 249 4.33 22.49 0.48
N HIS A 250 4.32 21.24 0.01
CA HIS A 250 5.29 20.79 -0.99
C HIS A 250 4.87 21.29 -2.38
N TYR A 251 5.32 22.47 -2.73
CA TYR A 251 5.00 23.10 -4.02
C TYR A 251 5.41 22.24 -5.21
N GLU A 252 6.43 21.41 -5.08
CA GLU A 252 6.86 20.47 -6.12
C GLU A 252 5.73 19.53 -6.57
N TYR A 253 4.92 19.03 -5.64
CA TYR A 253 3.79 18.15 -5.95
C TYR A 253 2.69 18.90 -6.72
N LEU A 254 2.42 20.13 -6.30
CA LEU A 254 1.44 20.99 -6.96
C LEU A 254 1.88 21.31 -8.39
N ILE A 255 3.13 21.72 -8.58
CA ILE A 255 3.69 22.06 -9.89
C ILE A 255 3.63 20.85 -10.84
N LYS A 256 4.06 19.67 -10.41
CA LYS A 256 4.01 18.45 -11.22
C LYS A 256 2.57 18.11 -11.65
N SER A 257 1.63 18.22 -10.72
CA SER A 257 0.21 17.96 -11.00
C SER A 257 -0.39 19.00 -11.96
N LEU A 258 -0.03 20.28 -11.81
CA LEU A 258 -0.44 21.34 -12.73
C LEU A 258 0.15 21.16 -14.13
N ILE A 259 1.42 20.78 -14.24
CA ILE A 259 2.04 20.45 -15.54
C ILE A 259 1.28 19.31 -16.21
N LEU A 260 0.91 18.26 -15.48
CA LEU A 260 0.13 17.15 -16.02
C LEU A 260 -1.24 17.60 -16.50
N LEU A 261 -1.93 18.49 -15.76
CA LEU A 261 -3.19 19.10 -16.20
C LEU A 261 -3.04 19.87 -17.50
N VAL A 262 -2.00 20.69 -17.62
CA VAL A 262 -1.69 21.44 -18.83
C VAL A 262 -1.48 20.49 -20.02
N ILE A 263 -0.69 19.43 -19.83
CA ILE A 263 -0.45 18.42 -20.86
C ILE A 263 -1.77 17.77 -21.30
N ILE A 264 -2.64 17.37 -20.38
CA ILE A 264 -3.94 16.76 -20.68
C ILE A 264 -4.82 17.76 -21.44
N PHE A 265 -4.92 19.00 -20.97
CA PHE A 265 -5.80 20.02 -21.55
C PHE A 265 -5.42 20.38 -22.98
N TYR A 266 -4.12 20.59 -23.24
CA TYR A 266 -3.64 21.03 -24.55
C TYR A 266 -3.38 19.91 -25.55
N LEU A 267 -2.89 18.74 -25.08
CA LEU A 267 -2.48 17.67 -25.98
C LEU A 267 -3.56 16.61 -26.21
N CYS A 268 -4.55 16.47 -25.32
CA CYS A 268 -5.57 15.44 -25.47
C CYS A 268 -6.51 15.78 -26.67
N PRO A 269 -6.71 14.85 -27.61
CA PRO A 269 -7.61 15.04 -28.74
C PRO A 269 -9.06 15.26 -28.29
N LYS A 270 -9.73 16.27 -28.83
CA LYS A 270 -11.09 16.71 -28.42
C LYS A 270 -12.24 15.86 -29.02
N ASN A 271 -12.05 14.57 -29.28
CA ASN A 271 -13.15 13.69 -29.67
C ASN A 271 -13.99 13.25 -28.44
N ASN A 272 -15.23 12.78 -28.67
CA ASN A 272 -16.19 12.50 -27.58
C ASN A 272 -15.69 11.48 -26.55
N GLY A 273 -14.93 10.46 -26.94
CA GLY A 273 -14.37 9.47 -26.02
C GLY A 273 -13.25 10.04 -25.16
N ASN A 274 -12.35 10.79 -25.78
CA ASN A 274 -11.23 11.39 -25.08
C ASN A 274 -11.65 12.60 -24.22
N LYS A 275 -12.74 13.31 -24.57
CA LYS A 275 -13.32 14.36 -23.72
C LYS A 275 -13.75 13.81 -22.36
N PHE A 276 -14.44 12.66 -22.35
CA PHE A 276 -14.85 12.03 -21.10
C PHE A 276 -13.66 11.65 -20.23
N PHE A 277 -12.68 10.97 -20.81
CA PHE A 277 -11.43 10.62 -20.12
C PHE A 277 -10.71 11.87 -19.58
N SER A 278 -10.46 12.86 -20.43
CA SER A 278 -9.74 14.07 -20.02
C SER A 278 -10.46 14.82 -18.90
N SER A 279 -11.79 14.91 -18.96
CA SER A 279 -12.60 15.57 -17.91
C SER A 279 -12.51 14.82 -16.58
N VAL A 280 -12.69 13.48 -16.57
CA VAL A 280 -12.60 12.68 -15.34
C VAL A 280 -11.20 12.75 -14.77
N PHE A 281 -10.17 12.57 -15.60
CA PHE A 281 -8.79 12.58 -15.11
C PHE A 281 -8.38 13.97 -14.61
N SER A 282 -8.76 15.03 -15.30
CA SER A 282 -8.53 16.41 -14.81
C SER A 282 -9.22 16.67 -13.47
N LEU A 283 -10.44 16.16 -13.26
CA LEU A 283 -11.11 16.32 -11.96
C LEU A 283 -10.41 15.53 -10.86
N ILE A 284 -9.93 14.33 -11.15
CA ILE A 284 -9.11 13.55 -10.21
C ILE A 284 -7.91 14.38 -9.75
N ILE A 285 -7.19 15.01 -10.69
CA ILE A 285 -6.02 15.84 -10.37
C ILE A 285 -6.44 17.10 -9.60
N ILE A 286 -7.44 17.84 -10.08
CA ILE A 286 -7.90 19.09 -9.44
C ILE A 286 -8.42 18.81 -8.03
N SER A 287 -9.27 17.81 -7.85
CA SER A 287 -9.80 17.47 -6.53
C SER A 287 -8.71 17.01 -5.55
N SER A 288 -7.68 16.28 -6.02
CA SER A 288 -6.54 15.91 -5.20
C SER A 288 -5.74 17.13 -4.72
N ILE A 289 -5.53 18.13 -5.60
CA ILE A 289 -4.88 19.39 -5.24
C ILE A 289 -5.72 20.15 -4.21
N ILE A 290 -7.03 20.26 -4.44
CA ILE A 290 -7.95 20.96 -3.52
C ILE A 290 -7.96 20.27 -2.16
N ILE A 291 -8.10 18.95 -2.09
CA ILE A 291 -8.07 18.19 -0.84
C ILE A 291 -6.73 18.44 -0.12
N TYR A 292 -5.61 18.34 -0.83
CA TYR A 292 -4.29 18.57 -0.25
C TYR A 292 -4.17 19.97 0.36
N LEU A 293 -4.56 21.01 -0.36
CA LEU A 293 -4.51 22.39 0.12
C LEU A 293 -5.45 22.64 1.30
N LEU A 294 -6.70 22.14 1.25
CA LEU A 294 -7.65 22.29 2.35
C LEU A 294 -7.12 21.65 3.64
N PHE A 295 -6.55 20.44 3.57
CA PHE A 295 -5.98 19.78 4.74
C PHE A 295 -4.78 20.54 5.31
N LYS A 296 -3.92 21.09 4.46
CA LYS A 296 -2.73 21.84 4.90
C LYS A 296 -3.08 23.24 5.46
N ILE A 297 -4.01 23.97 4.82
CA ILE A 297 -4.39 25.32 5.24
C ILE A 297 -5.23 25.30 6.51
N PHE A 298 -6.17 24.37 6.63
CA PHE A 298 -7.12 24.32 7.75
C PHE A 298 -6.79 23.27 8.81
N ASN A 299 -5.64 22.58 8.69
CA ASN A 299 -5.19 21.54 9.64
C ASN A 299 -6.28 20.50 9.93
N LEU A 300 -6.95 20.02 8.89
CA LEU A 300 -8.13 19.15 9.02
C LEU A 300 -7.82 17.79 9.66
N ASN A 301 -6.56 17.36 9.72
CA ASN A 301 -6.17 16.12 10.40
C ASN A 301 -6.37 16.15 11.92
N ASN A 302 -6.55 17.32 12.52
CA ASN A 302 -6.88 17.45 13.95
C ASN A 302 -8.29 16.95 14.27
N TYR A 303 -9.16 16.86 13.28
CA TYR A 303 -10.47 16.27 13.48
C TYR A 303 -10.39 14.75 13.37
N GLN A 304 -10.76 14.04 14.44
CA GLN A 304 -10.65 12.58 14.54
C GLN A 304 -11.23 11.83 13.32
N ILE A 305 -12.37 12.27 12.82
CA ILE A 305 -13.05 11.69 11.65
C ILE A 305 -12.21 11.81 10.37
N LEU A 306 -11.37 12.86 10.26
CA LEU A 306 -10.53 13.16 9.13
C LEU A 306 -9.08 12.67 9.32
N ALA A 307 -8.69 12.27 10.54
CA ALA A 307 -7.37 11.76 10.86
C ALA A 307 -6.91 10.58 9.97
N PRO A 308 -7.77 9.64 9.52
CA PRO A 308 -7.38 8.59 8.59
C PRO A 308 -6.91 9.08 7.22
N ILE A 309 -7.25 10.33 6.86
CA ILE A 309 -6.94 10.89 5.53
C ILE A 309 -5.51 11.42 5.52
N ILE A 310 -4.68 10.88 4.62
CA ILE A 310 -3.38 11.45 4.30
C ILE A 310 -3.54 12.20 2.97
N PRO A 311 -3.58 13.54 2.97
CA PRO A 311 -3.97 14.31 1.80
C PRO A 311 -3.00 14.13 0.61
N GLY A 312 -1.71 13.99 0.86
CA GLY A 312 -0.71 13.71 -0.19
C GLY A 312 -0.96 12.41 -0.96
N ARG A 313 -1.64 11.44 -0.35
CA ARG A 313 -1.95 10.16 -1.00
C ARG A 313 -2.92 10.27 -2.17
N PHE A 314 -3.80 11.26 -2.19
CA PHE A 314 -4.67 11.49 -3.35
C PHE A 314 -3.85 11.87 -4.59
N MET A 315 -2.77 12.63 -4.42
CA MET A 315 -1.87 12.99 -5.51
C MET A 315 -0.99 11.81 -5.97
N ILE A 316 -0.70 10.87 -5.07
CA ILE A 316 0.06 9.66 -5.39
C ILE A 316 -0.74 8.70 -6.28
N THR A 317 -2.06 8.64 -6.14
CA THR A 317 -2.90 7.64 -6.82
C THR A 317 -2.77 7.61 -8.34
N TYR A 318 -2.41 8.71 -8.97
CA TYR A 318 -2.20 8.79 -10.42
C TYR A 318 -0.74 8.89 -10.86
N THR A 319 0.20 8.80 -9.92
CA THR A 319 1.64 8.97 -10.20
C THR A 319 2.14 8.11 -11.35
N PHE A 320 1.92 6.80 -11.27
CA PHE A 320 2.53 5.89 -12.24
C PHE A 320 1.84 5.93 -13.62
N ILE A 321 0.59 6.40 -13.71
CA ILE A 321 -0.08 6.58 -14.99
C ILE A 321 0.12 7.98 -15.58
N ALA A 322 0.61 8.92 -14.80
CA ALA A 322 0.88 10.26 -15.27
C ALA A 322 1.86 10.27 -16.45
N TRP A 323 2.96 9.53 -16.32
CA TRP A 323 3.94 9.38 -17.38
C TRP A 323 3.42 8.65 -18.62
N PRO A 324 2.75 7.48 -18.50
CA PRO A 324 2.09 6.85 -19.63
C PRO A 324 1.14 7.78 -20.38
N VAL A 325 0.33 8.55 -19.65
CA VAL A 325 -0.59 9.54 -20.26
C VAL A 325 0.20 10.66 -20.95
N ALA A 326 1.15 11.29 -20.27
CA ALA A 326 1.93 12.39 -20.83
C ALA A 326 2.69 11.96 -22.10
N LEU A 327 3.45 10.86 -22.02
CA LEU A 327 4.21 10.33 -23.15
C LEU A 327 3.31 9.93 -24.31
N SER A 328 2.17 9.31 -24.04
CA SER A 328 1.20 8.95 -25.09
C SER A 328 0.63 10.16 -25.81
N LEU A 329 0.31 11.21 -25.07
CA LEU A 329 -0.24 12.45 -25.66
C LEU A 329 0.83 13.19 -26.46
N ILE A 330 2.06 13.26 -25.98
CA ILE A 330 3.20 13.83 -26.71
C ILE A 330 3.43 13.03 -28.01
N TYR A 331 3.49 11.70 -27.92
CA TYR A 331 3.61 10.86 -29.10
C TYR A 331 2.49 11.12 -30.11
N TYR A 332 1.24 11.16 -29.65
CA TYR A 332 0.08 11.39 -30.51
C TYR A 332 0.18 12.70 -31.29
N ARG A 333 0.75 13.76 -30.69
CA ARG A 333 0.97 15.06 -31.36
C ARG A 333 2.13 15.03 -32.35
N LEU A 334 3.13 14.19 -32.08
CA LEU A 334 4.34 14.08 -32.92
C LEU A 334 4.26 12.97 -33.97
N LYS A 335 3.26 12.08 -33.95
CA LYS A 335 3.18 10.86 -34.75
C LYS A 335 3.37 11.04 -36.25
N ASP A 336 2.96 12.21 -36.77
CA ASP A 336 3.04 12.53 -38.22
C ASP A 336 4.45 13.06 -38.61
N LYS A 337 5.37 13.22 -37.65
CA LYS A 337 6.75 13.62 -37.90
C LYS A 337 7.60 12.39 -38.21
N LYS A 338 8.42 12.46 -39.28
CA LYS A 338 9.23 11.34 -39.81
C LYS A 338 10.07 10.62 -38.76
N TYR A 339 10.58 11.33 -37.77
CA TYR A 339 11.54 10.79 -36.80
C TYR A 339 10.93 10.46 -35.42
N THR A 340 9.62 10.53 -35.23
CA THR A 340 8.98 10.35 -33.93
C THR A 340 9.29 8.99 -33.29
N ASN A 341 9.21 7.90 -34.07
CA ASN A 341 9.52 6.57 -33.54
C ASN A 341 10.99 6.45 -33.11
N TYR A 342 11.93 6.97 -33.91
CA TYR A 342 13.35 6.97 -33.55
C TYR A 342 13.63 7.76 -32.28
N PHE A 343 12.98 8.93 -32.14
CA PHE A 343 13.08 9.74 -30.93
C PHE A 343 12.60 8.98 -29.71
N PHE A 344 11.46 8.28 -29.77
CA PHE A 344 10.96 7.49 -28.64
C PHE A 344 11.85 6.27 -28.33
N TYR A 345 12.39 5.58 -29.33
CA TYR A 345 13.36 4.52 -29.12
C TYR A 345 14.65 5.04 -28.48
N SER A 346 15.14 6.19 -28.89
CA SER A 346 16.32 6.82 -28.29
C SER A 346 16.05 7.22 -26.83
N LEU A 347 14.88 7.77 -26.51
CA LEU A 347 14.47 8.06 -25.14
C LEU A 347 14.43 6.78 -24.28
N ILE A 348 13.92 5.67 -24.82
CA ILE A 348 13.90 4.38 -24.12
C ILE A 348 15.31 3.93 -23.77
N ILE A 349 16.23 3.95 -24.76
CA ILE A 349 17.62 3.54 -24.56
C ILE A 349 18.29 4.44 -23.53
N LEU A 350 18.19 5.76 -23.69
CA LEU A 350 18.78 6.74 -22.77
C LEU A 350 18.25 6.55 -21.34
N TYR A 351 16.94 6.43 -21.17
CA TYR A 351 16.33 6.26 -19.87
C TYR A 351 16.71 4.94 -19.21
N SER A 352 16.73 3.86 -19.98
CA SER A 352 17.18 2.54 -19.49
C SER A 352 18.65 2.56 -19.06
N SER A 353 19.53 3.25 -19.82
CA SER A 353 20.94 3.37 -19.48
C SER A 353 21.16 4.23 -18.21
N MET A 354 20.37 5.26 -18.00
CA MET A 354 20.44 6.10 -16.78
C MET A 354 20.02 5.32 -15.52
N HIS A 355 19.12 4.37 -15.65
CA HIS A 355 18.53 3.64 -14.53
C HIS A 355 18.99 2.18 -14.40
N TYR A 356 20.00 1.74 -15.16
CA TYR A 356 20.48 0.35 -15.12
C TYR A 356 20.94 -0.11 -13.73
N LYS A 357 21.52 0.80 -12.93
CA LYS A 357 21.91 0.52 -11.54
C LYS A 357 20.73 0.16 -10.65
N THR A 358 19.57 0.77 -10.88
CA THR A 358 18.34 0.43 -10.17
C THR A 358 17.92 -1.01 -10.44
N PHE A 359 18.07 -1.45 -11.70
CA PHE A 359 17.80 -2.82 -12.09
C PHE A 359 18.76 -3.82 -11.41
N LEU A 360 20.06 -3.50 -11.37
CA LEU A 360 21.06 -4.32 -10.68
C LEU A 360 20.80 -4.39 -9.18
N ASN A 361 20.51 -3.26 -8.53
CA ASN A 361 20.24 -3.21 -7.08
C ASN A 361 18.99 -4.01 -6.67
N VAL A 362 18.00 -4.17 -7.56
CA VAL A 362 16.86 -5.04 -7.30
C VAL A 362 17.29 -6.50 -7.30
N ASN A 363 18.20 -6.89 -8.19
CA ASN A 363 18.73 -8.25 -8.24
C ASN A 363 19.48 -8.62 -6.95
N ASP A 364 20.24 -7.70 -6.38
CA ASP A 364 20.97 -7.92 -5.12
C ASP A 364 20.02 -8.17 -3.92
N LYS A 365 18.85 -7.53 -3.90
CA LYS A 365 17.82 -7.79 -2.90
C LYS A 365 17.17 -9.18 -3.00
N LEU A 366 17.21 -9.80 -4.19
CA LEU A 366 16.74 -11.17 -4.41
C LEU A 366 17.70 -12.22 -3.85
N VAL A 367 18.96 -11.86 -3.63
CA VAL A 367 20.05 -12.78 -3.25
C VAL A 367 20.21 -12.91 -1.74
N SER A 368 19.62 -12.04 -0.92
CA SER A 368 19.70 -12.12 0.55
C SER A 368 18.92 -13.33 1.10
N LYS A 369 19.52 -14.52 0.98
CA LYS A 369 18.81 -15.80 1.07
C LYS A 369 18.80 -16.48 2.45
N ASN A 370 19.62 -16.10 3.43
CA ASN A 370 19.82 -16.91 4.63
C ASN A 370 19.33 -16.30 5.95
N ASP A 371 18.54 -15.26 5.92
CA ASP A 371 18.31 -14.41 7.10
C ASP A 371 17.14 -14.84 7.99
N ASN A 372 16.66 -16.07 7.82
CA ASN A 372 15.40 -16.50 8.41
C ASN A 372 15.55 -17.63 9.44
N LEU A 373 16.76 -18.04 9.81
CA LEU A 373 16.99 -19.19 10.68
C LEU A 373 16.38 -18.99 12.08
N VAL A 374 16.56 -17.81 12.66
CA VAL A 374 15.96 -17.48 13.97
C VAL A 374 14.43 -17.51 13.92
N TYR A 375 13.82 -17.04 12.81
CA TYR A 375 12.36 -17.08 12.65
C TYR A 375 11.84 -18.50 12.45
N LEU A 376 12.60 -19.38 11.79
CA LEU A 376 12.27 -20.80 11.70
C LEU A 376 12.40 -21.51 13.05
N LYS A 377 13.44 -21.16 13.84
CA LYS A 377 13.56 -21.62 15.22
C LYS A 377 12.39 -21.16 16.07
N LEU A 378 12.03 -19.88 15.99
CA LEU A 378 10.86 -19.32 16.68
C LEU A 378 9.56 -20.05 16.28
N LYS A 379 9.39 -20.39 14.99
CA LYS A 379 8.25 -21.15 14.49
C LYS A 379 8.12 -22.53 15.17
N SER A 380 9.23 -23.21 15.42
CA SER A 380 9.25 -24.54 16.02
C SER A 380 8.89 -24.58 17.51
N LEU A 381 8.97 -23.43 18.20
CA LEU A 381 8.66 -23.35 19.63
C LEU A 381 7.15 -23.39 19.86
N LYS A 382 6.74 -24.08 20.98
CA LYS A 382 5.33 -24.14 21.39
C LYS A 382 5.06 -23.14 22.53
N ASN A 383 3.81 -22.77 22.73
CA ASN A 383 3.34 -21.97 23.87
C ASN A 383 4.14 -20.68 24.10
N THR A 384 4.40 -19.94 23.02
CA THR A 384 5.26 -18.76 23.07
C THR A 384 4.60 -17.52 23.67
N GLY A 385 3.26 -17.48 23.75
CA GLY A 385 2.53 -16.24 24.03
C GLY A 385 2.78 -15.19 22.94
N ASN A 386 2.58 -13.93 23.27
CA ASN A 386 2.96 -12.82 22.41
C ASN A 386 4.49 -12.68 22.38
N VAL A 387 5.06 -12.49 21.20
CA VAL A 387 6.51 -12.28 21.04
C VAL A 387 6.82 -10.79 21.15
N ILE A 388 7.75 -10.42 22.03
CA ILE A 388 8.33 -9.08 22.10
C ILE A 388 9.50 -9.03 21.11
N THR A 389 9.63 -7.94 20.36
CA THR A 389 10.71 -7.78 19.38
C THR A 389 11.37 -6.42 19.48
N SER A 390 12.59 -6.32 18.99
CA SER A 390 13.13 -5.03 18.52
C SER A 390 12.29 -4.51 17.35
N ALA A 391 12.46 -3.24 17.00
CA ALA A 391 11.68 -2.64 15.95
C ALA A 391 11.84 -3.39 14.61
N ASP A 392 13.08 -3.59 14.17
CA ASP A 392 13.36 -4.19 12.86
C ASP A 392 13.04 -5.69 12.81
N ALA A 393 13.21 -6.44 13.91
CA ALA A 393 12.87 -7.85 13.98
C ALA A 393 11.36 -8.13 13.88
N SER A 394 10.49 -7.13 14.09
CA SER A 394 9.04 -7.31 14.12
C SER A 394 8.43 -7.75 12.79
N PHE A 395 9.02 -7.36 11.65
CA PHE A 395 8.43 -7.56 10.33
C PHE A 395 8.16 -9.03 9.97
N ASN A 396 9.08 -9.93 10.32
CA ASN A 396 9.05 -11.32 9.87
C ASN A 396 8.44 -12.30 10.89
N VAL A 397 8.11 -11.83 12.10
CA VAL A 397 7.53 -12.70 13.13
C VAL A 397 6.20 -13.30 12.70
N LEU A 398 5.25 -12.46 12.25
CA LEU A 398 3.97 -12.94 11.76
C LEU A 398 4.13 -13.73 10.46
N TYR A 399 4.91 -13.20 9.53
CA TYR A 399 5.02 -13.73 8.17
C TYR A 399 5.74 -15.08 8.09
N ILE A 400 6.89 -15.22 8.79
CA ILE A 400 7.73 -16.42 8.73
C ILE A 400 7.46 -17.35 9.89
N SER A 401 7.47 -16.82 11.14
CA SER A 401 7.35 -17.65 12.34
C SER A 401 5.91 -18.05 12.63
N LYS A 402 4.92 -17.35 12.07
CA LYS A 402 3.50 -17.55 12.37
C LYS A 402 3.22 -17.48 13.88
N LYS A 403 3.86 -16.56 14.57
CA LYS A 403 3.66 -16.31 16.00
C LYS A 403 2.98 -14.98 16.25
N PRO A 404 2.15 -14.88 17.30
CA PRO A 404 1.54 -13.62 17.68
C PRO A 404 2.62 -12.63 18.13
N LEU A 405 2.56 -11.44 17.61
CA LEU A 405 3.46 -10.33 17.91
C LEU A 405 2.79 -9.38 18.90
N LEU A 406 3.48 -8.94 19.94
CA LEU A 406 2.90 -8.01 20.91
C LEU A 406 2.63 -6.66 20.26
N MET A 407 3.63 -6.07 19.56
CA MET A 407 3.50 -4.81 18.84
C MET A 407 4.46 -4.78 17.65
N SER A 408 4.07 -4.13 16.56
CA SER A 408 4.92 -3.94 15.37
C SER A 408 5.76 -2.66 15.48
N LYS A 409 6.76 -2.53 14.59
CA LYS A 409 7.57 -1.31 14.47
C LYS A 409 6.72 -0.08 14.14
N THR A 410 5.71 -0.21 13.29
CA THR A 410 4.89 0.89 12.81
C THR A 410 3.64 1.10 13.65
N LEU A 411 3.27 2.36 13.84
CA LEU A 411 2.06 2.81 14.53
C LEU A 411 1.05 3.42 13.54
N ASP A 412 1.29 3.32 12.24
CA ASP A 412 0.49 3.95 11.16
C ASP A 412 -0.98 3.55 11.14
N TYR A 413 -1.35 2.50 11.86
CA TYR A 413 -2.73 2.04 11.97
C TYR A 413 -3.55 2.78 13.01
N LEU A 414 -2.93 3.51 13.94
CA LEU A 414 -3.65 4.24 15.01
C LEU A 414 -4.68 5.24 14.50
N PRO A 415 -4.43 6.05 13.46
CA PRO A 415 -5.44 6.97 12.94
C PRO A 415 -6.71 6.30 12.44
N TYR A 416 -6.62 5.04 12.02
CA TYR A 416 -7.76 4.24 11.59
C TYR A 416 -8.45 3.54 12.77
N HIS A 417 -7.74 3.35 13.88
CA HIS A 417 -8.15 2.59 15.05
C HIS A 417 -7.81 3.33 16.35
N PRO A 418 -8.39 4.53 16.59
CA PRO A 418 -8.04 5.39 17.73
C PRO A 418 -8.25 4.70 19.08
N TYR A 419 -9.19 3.75 19.17
CA TYR A 419 -9.45 2.95 20.35
C TYR A 419 -8.29 2.04 20.80
N LEU A 420 -7.20 1.95 20.02
CA LEU A 420 -6.00 1.20 20.39
C LEU A 420 -4.95 2.06 21.12
N VAL A 421 -5.16 3.37 21.21
CA VAL A 421 -4.12 4.28 21.73
C VAL A 421 -3.70 3.96 23.16
N ASN A 422 -4.63 3.64 24.05
CA ASN A 422 -4.33 3.30 25.44
C ASN A 422 -3.48 2.02 25.55
N LYS A 423 -3.79 0.99 24.73
CA LYS A 423 -3.00 -0.22 24.68
C LYS A 423 -1.59 0.01 24.18
N ILE A 424 -1.47 0.82 23.14
CA ILE A 424 -0.19 1.15 22.52
C ILE A 424 0.65 1.99 23.48
N GLU A 425 0.08 3.02 24.09
CA GLU A 425 0.76 3.83 25.10
C GLU A 425 1.32 2.96 26.23
N ASN A 426 0.50 2.07 26.80
CA ASN A 426 0.90 1.17 27.87
C ASN A 426 2.06 0.25 27.44
N ILE A 427 2.00 -0.36 26.25
CA ILE A 427 3.08 -1.21 25.73
C ILE A 427 4.34 -0.38 25.45
N MET A 428 4.19 0.80 24.86
CA MET A 428 5.32 1.68 24.58
C MET A 428 6.05 2.12 25.82
N THR A 429 5.31 2.48 26.86
CA THR A 429 5.88 2.93 28.15
C THR A 429 6.52 1.76 28.90
N GLU A 430 5.80 0.67 29.11
CA GLU A 430 6.25 -0.40 29.97
C GLU A 430 7.21 -1.37 29.32
N VAL A 431 6.96 -1.73 28.03
CA VAL A 431 7.82 -2.68 27.34
C VAL A 431 8.98 -1.99 26.64
N TYR A 432 8.73 -0.92 25.93
CA TYR A 432 9.75 -0.25 25.10
C TYR A 432 10.43 0.95 25.80
N GLY A 433 9.88 1.42 26.93
CA GLY A 433 10.45 2.51 27.72
C GLY A 433 10.36 3.89 27.07
N TYR A 434 9.35 4.09 26.21
CA TYR A 434 9.05 5.37 25.63
C TYR A 434 8.18 6.23 26.57
N ASP A 435 8.45 7.51 26.62
CA ASP A 435 7.48 8.49 27.09
C ASP A 435 6.56 8.86 25.91
N PHE A 436 5.32 8.38 25.94
CA PHE A 436 4.37 8.60 24.85
C PHE A 436 4.07 10.08 24.62
N GLN A 437 4.17 10.90 25.66
CA GLN A 437 3.95 12.35 25.57
C GLN A 437 5.14 13.09 24.98
N LYS A 438 6.36 12.49 25.03
CA LYS A 438 7.61 13.09 24.59
C LYS A 438 8.38 12.15 23.66
N PRO A 439 7.90 11.97 22.42
CA PRO A 439 8.59 11.09 21.48
C PRO A 439 10.02 11.57 21.22
N PRO A 440 10.97 10.65 21.05
CA PRO A 440 12.31 11.01 20.64
C PRO A 440 12.29 11.78 19.31
N LYS A 441 13.15 12.78 19.18
CA LYS A 441 13.35 13.46 17.89
C LYS A 441 13.73 12.43 16.83
N ASN A 442 13.11 12.48 15.66
CA ASN A 442 13.29 11.57 14.51
C ASN A 442 12.61 10.19 14.62
N ASN A 443 11.82 9.91 15.64
CA ASN A 443 11.03 8.69 15.71
C ASN A 443 9.62 8.93 15.17
N TYR A 444 9.41 8.53 13.94
CA TYR A 444 8.27 8.97 13.20
C TYR A 444 7.78 7.95 12.19
N PRO A 445 6.58 7.55 12.23
CA PRO A 445 5.76 7.04 13.35
C PRO A 445 6.20 5.61 13.71
N TYR A 446 7.49 5.42 13.88
CA TYR A 446 8.14 4.13 14.00
C TYR A 446 8.92 4.01 15.30
N LEU A 447 8.94 2.81 15.88
CA LEU A 447 9.88 2.48 16.94
C LEU A 447 11.32 2.45 16.39
N SER A 448 12.29 2.83 17.22
CA SER A 448 13.70 2.87 16.86
C SER A 448 14.53 1.91 17.71
N ASP A 449 15.26 1.01 17.06
CA ASP A 449 16.14 0.07 17.75
C ASP A 449 17.27 0.78 18.53
N VAL A 450 17.74 1.92 18.05
CA VAL A 450 18.75 2.73 18.74
C VAL A 450 18.26 3.17 20.12
N PHE A 451 17.01 3.59 20.23
CA PHE A 451 16.41 3.99 21.51
C PHE A 451 16.09 2.77 22.40
N ILE A 452 15.52 1.73 21.83
CA ILE A 452 15.03 0.56 22.56
C ILE A 452 16.20 -0.25 23.15
N LYS A 453 17.34 -0.37 22.46
CA LYS A 453 18.50 -1.16 22.89
C LYS A 453 18.91 -0.85 24.31
N SER A 454 19.16 0.43 24.60
CA SER A 454 19.62 0.86 25.92
C SER A 454 18.62 0.57 27.05
N LYS A 455 17.32 0.52 26.70
CA LYS A 455 16.26 0.20 27.66
C LYS A 455 16.18 -1.29 27.92
N PHE A 456 16.29 -2.11 26.88
CA PHE A 456 16.22 -3.57 26.99
C PHE A 456 17.45 -4.16 27.73
N GLU A 457 18.65 -3.67 27.43
CA GLU A 457 19.90 -4.15 28.04
C GLU A 457 20.03 -3.79 29.53
N LYS A 458 19.39 -2.68 29.97
CA LYS A 458 19.42 -2.24 31.37
C LYS A 458 18.41 -2.93 32.28
N ARG A 459 17.48 -3.69 31.74
CA ARG A 459 16.43 -4.33 32.53
C ARG A 459 16.97 -5.50 33.32
N SER A 460 16.52 -5.60 34.58
CA SER A 460 16.74 -6.77 35.43
C SER A 460 15.87 -7.94 34.99
N LEU A 461 16.21 -9.12 35.50
CA LEU A 461 15.38 -10.32 35.30
C LEU A 461 13.97 -10.11 35.86
N ASN A 462 13.83 -9.46 37.02
CA ASN A 462 12.53 -9.19 37.63
C ASN A 462 11.65 -8.33 36.77
N ASP A 463 12.20 -7.26 36.14
CA ASP A 463 11.46 -6.40 35.21
C ASP A 463 10.91 -7.23 34.03
N TRP A 464 11.72 -8.16 33.51
CA TRP A 464 11.29 -9.04 32.42
C TRP A 464 10.21 -10.03 32.86
N VAL A 465 10.27 -10.54 34.08
CA VAL A 465 9.24 -11.43 34.65
C VAL A 465 7.91 -10.66 34.82
N GLU A 466 7.93 -9.42 35.27
CA GLU A 466 6.74 -8.56 35.36
C GLU A 466 6.11 -8.35 33.97
N ILE A 467 6.94 -8.00 32.98
CA ILE A 467 6.49 -7.83 31.59
C ILE A 467 5.89 -9.14 31.06
N LYS A 468 6.55 -10.28 31.28
CA LYS A 468 6.02 -11.60 30.92
C LYS A 468 4.63 -11.82 31.47
N ASN A 469 4.44 -11.59 32.77
CA ASN A 469 3.18 -11.85 33.47
C ASN A 469 2.07 -10.90 32.95
N LYS A 470 2.40 -9.61 32.75
CA LYS A 470 1.46 -8.60 32.31
C LYS A 470 1.06 -8.76 30.85
N PHE A 471 2.01 -9.00 29.96
CA PHE A 471 1.78 -9.03 28.51
C PHE A 471 1.72 -10.45 27.92
N LYS A 472 1.79 -11.49 28.77
CA LYS A 472 1.77 -12.91 28.36
C LYS A 472 2.81 -13.22 27.27
N SER A 473 4.04 -12.71 27.47
CA SER A 473 5.13 -12.77 26.50
C SER A 473 6.28 -13.59 27.06
N ASN A 474 6.53 -14.76 26.48
CA ASN A 474 7.58 -15.66 26.94
C ASN A 474 8.91 -15.50 26.19
N LEU A 475 8.89 -14.82 25.04
CA LEU A 475 10.02 -14.75 24.13
C LEU A 475 10.31 -13.31 23.71
N ILE A 476 11.61 -13.01 23.56
CA ILE A 476 12.10 -11.74 23.05
C ILE A 476 13.04 -12.01 21.88
N LEU A 477 12.84 -11.28 20.78
CA LEU A 477 13.68 -11.34 19.60
C LEU A 477 14.33 -9.97 19.35
N THR A 478 15.68 -9.94 19.33
CA THR A 478 16.47 -8.72 19.20
C THR A 478 17.58 -8.88 18.17
N PRO A 479 18.20 -7.79 17.69
CA PRO A 479 19.47 -7.86 16.96
C PRO A 479 20.54 -8.62 17.74
N SER A 480 21.47 -9.26 17.03
CA SER A 480 22.53 -10.12 17.63
C SER A 480 23.52 -9.36 18.51
N ASP A 481 23.64 -8.04 18.28
CA ASP A 481 24.52 -7.16 19.07
C ASP A 481 23.91 -6.72 20.41
N TRP A 482 22.66 -7.11 20.72
CA TRP A 482 22.02 -6.79 22.01
C TRP A 482 22.27 -7.88 23.05
N LYS A 483 22.60 -7.48 24.26
CA LYS A 483 22.91 -8.40 25.38
C LYS A 483 21.86 -8.23 26.48
N LEU A 484 20.92 -9.15 26.54
CA LEU A 484 19.90 -9.14 27.60
C LEU A 484 20.31 -10.07 28.75
N ASN A 485 19.96 -9.70 29.97
CA ASN A 485 20.10 -10.56 31.15
C ASN A 485 19.00 -11.63 31.18
N LEU A 486 18.95 -12.45 30.12
CA LEU A 486 17.96 -13.52 29.93
C LEU A 486 18.63 -14.76 29.33
N LYS A 487 17.95 -15.90 29.42
CA LYS A 487 18.43 -17.13 28.79
C LYS A 487 18.36 -17.04 27.27
N LEU A 488 19.52 -17.06 26.59
CA LEU A 488 19.61 -17.16 25.15
C LEU A 488 19.18 -18.56 24.69
N ILE A 489 18.18 -18.65 23.79
CA ILE A 489 17.70 -19.92 23.21
C ILE A 489 18.40 -20.20 21.87
N TYR A 490 18.58 -19.15 21.07
CA TYR A 490 19.15 -19.25 19.73
C TYR A 490 19.77 -17.93 19.30
N SER A 491 20.83 -18.00 18.53
CA SER A 491 21.48 -16.85 17.93
C SER A 491 21.87 -17.18 16.49
N ASP A 492 21.73 -16.22 15.59
CA ASP A 492 22.35 -16.21 14.28
C ASP A 492 23.10 -14.87 14.05
N ASP A 493 23.61 -14.65 12.85
CA ASP A 493 24.43 -13.45 12.54
C ASP A 493 23.65 -12.13 12.73
N ARG A 494 22.33 -12.16 12.71
CA ARG A 494 21.47 -10.99 12.77
C ARG A 494 20.67 -10.85 14.04
N TYR A 495 20.23 -11.97 14.62
CA TYR A 495 19.24 -11.92 15.70
C TYR A 495 19.55 -12.91 16.83
N ASN A 496 19.19 -12.49 18.02
CA ASN A 496 19.15 -13.30 19.25
C ASN A 496 17.72 -13.56 19.68
N LEU A 497 17.42 -14.80 20.03
CA LEU A 497 16.14 -15.22 20.60
C LEU A 497 16.33 -15.59 22.07
N TYR A 498 15.69 -14.85 22.98
CA TYR A 498 15.74 -15.05 24.41
C TYR A 498 14.44 -15.60 24.96
N SER A 499 14.53 -16.36 26.09
CA SER A 499 13.40 -16.77 26.93
C SER A 499 13.35 -15.93 28.19
N ILE A 500 12.14 -15.47 28.51
CA ILE A 500 11.84 -14.94 29.84
C ILE A 500 11.43 -16.14 30.69
N ILE A 501 12.32 -16.56 31.61
CA ILE A 501 12.15 -17.78 32.45
C ILE A 501 11.03 -17.58 33.44
#